data_8c4c15d2d79ce6ddbde1fd9ff76bb4c0
#
_entry.id   8c4c15d2d79ce6ddbde1fd9ff76bb4c0
#
_cell.length_a   1.000
_cell.length_b   1.000
_cell.length_c   1.000
_cell.angle_alpha   90.00
_cell.angle_beta   90.00
_cell.angle_gamma   90.00
#
_symmetry.space_group_name_H-M   'P 1'
#
loop_
_entity.id
_entity.type
_entity.pdbx_description
1 polymer ?
#
loop_
_entity_poly.entity_id
_entity_poly.type
_entity_poly.pdbx_seq_one_letter_code
_entity_poly.pdbx_strand_id
1 'polypeptide(L)'
;MDYKKAGVDIEAGYKSVELMKEHIKKTMRKEVLTNIGGFSGAFSLSTIKDMEEPILLSGTDGCGTKVQLAYIMDKHDTIGIDAVAMCVNDIACSGGEPLFFLDYIACGKNYPEKIATIVSGVAEGCNQSGAALVGGETAEHPGLMPEDEYDLAGFAVGVVDKKDLITGESIKPGDTLIGIASSGVHSNGFSLVRKVFEMTKESLDTYYDELGKTLGEALIEPTRIYVKALKSVKDAGITIKGCSHITGGGFYENIPRMLPDGVRAQVKKDSYEVPAIFKLLAKKGDIDEHMMYNTYNMGVGMCLAIDPADADKTIAAIEAAGDKAFVLGTVVAGEKGVDLC
;
A
#
# COMPACT_ATOMS: atom_id res chain seq x y z
N MET A 1 40.80 12.35 12.08
CA MET A 1 39.34 12.45 11.86
C MET A 1 38.96 11.26 11.01
N ASP A 2 37.96 10.48 11.41
CA ASP A 2 37.50 9.32 10.66
C ASP A 2 35.98 9.39 10.49
N TYR A 3 35.41 8.51 9.66
CA TYR A 3 33.97 8.50 9.36
C TYR A 3 33.10 8.32 10.63
N LYS A 4 33.55 7.51 11.58
CA LYS A 4 32.82 7.29 12.85
C LYS A 4 32.72 8.57 13.67
N LYS A 5 33.80 9.39 13.68
CA LYS A 5 33.76 10.72 14.34
C LYS A 5 32.90 11.73 13.57
N ALA A 6 32.65 11.49 12.29
CA ALA A 6 31.73 12.29 11.49
C ALA A 6 30.26 11.83 11.60
N GLY A 7 29.98 10.76 12.39
CA GLY A 7 28.64 10.26 12.66
C GLY A 7 28.19 9.08 11.78
N VAL A 8 29.07 8.52 10.94
CA VAL A 8 28.75 7.35 10.08
C VAL A 8 29.50 6.12 10.60
N ASP A 9 28.75 5.07 10.99
CA ASP A 9 29.30 3.82 11.49
C ASP A 9 29.27 2.69 10.44
N ILE A 10 30.37 2.50 9.70
CA ILE A 10 30.51 1.49 8.65
C ILE A 10 30.27 0.07 9.17
N GLU A 11 30.74 -0.25 10.40
CA GLU A 11 30.57 -1.57 11.00
C GLU A 11 29.09 -1.86 11.32
N ALA A 12 28.34 -0.83 11.76
CA ALA A 12 26.89 -0.93 11.94
C ALA A 12 26.20 -1.22 10.60
N GLY A 13 26.64 -0.59 9.50
CA GLY A 13 26.15 -0.87 8.15
C GLY A 13 26.35 -2.34 7.75
N TYR A 14 27.55 -2.88 7.92
CA TYR A 14 27.83 -4.30 7.62
C TYR A 14 26.99 -5.25 8.47
N LYS A 15 26.81 -4.95 9.76
CA LYS A 15 25.97 -5.74 10.66
C LYS A 15 24.51 -5.70 10.24
N SER A 16 23.98 -4.53 9.85
CA SER A 16 22.61 -4.41 9.34
C SER A 16 22.39 -5.32 8.14
N VAL A 17 23.28 -5.27 7.15
CA VAL A 17 23.20 -6.13 5.96
C VAL A 17 23.23 -7.62 6.33
N GLU A 18 24.07 -8.03 7.28
CA GLU A 18 24.11 -9.42 7.72
C GLU A 18 22.79 -9.87 8.35
N LEU A 19 22.20 -9.05 9.21
CA LEU A 19 20.93 -9.35 9.87
C LEU A 19 19.73 -9.39 8.89
N MET A 20 19.77 -8.61 7.81
CA MET A 20 18.69 -8.57 6.81
C MET A 20 18.68 -9.79 5.88
N LYS A 21 19.81 -10.47 5.66
CA LYS A 21 19.97 -11.52 4.63
C LYS A 21 18.89 -12.59 4.66
N GLU A 22 18.54 -13.10 5.83
CA GLU A 22 17.54 -14.16 5.96
C GLU A 22 16.11 -13.68 5.64
N HIS A 23 15.79 -12.40 5.88
CA HIS A 23 14.51 -11.82 5.51
C HIS A 23 14.44 -11.65 4.00
N ILE A 24 15.46 -11.07 3.39
CA ILE A 24 15.54 -10.83 1.96
C ILE A 24 15.50 -12.15 1.17
N LYS A 25 16.21 -13.17 1.64
CA LYS A 25 16.25 -14.51 1.02
C LYS A 25 14.87 -15.12 0.84
N LYS A 26 13.94 -14.85 1.74
CA LYS A 26 12.55 -15.35 1.66
C LYS A 26 11.77 -14.76 0.48
N THR A 27 12.18 -13.60 -0.04
CA THR A 27 11.53 -12.93 -1.17
C THR A 27 12.08 -13.36 -2.53
N MET A 28 13.17 -14.16 -2.56
CA MET A 28 13.88 -14.48 -3.78
C MET A 28 13.05 -15.31 -4.73
N ARG A 29 13.03 -14.88 -5.97
CA ARG A 29 12.41 -15.57 -7.11
C ARG A 29 13.53 -16.17 -8.00
N LYS A 30 13.19 -17.18 -8.81
CA LYS A 30 14.12 -17.78 -9.77
C LYS A 30 14.64 -16.81 -10.82
N GLU A 31 13.96 -15.72 -11.04
CA GLU A 31 14.31 -14.65 -11.97
C GLU A 31 15.41 -13.72 -11.43
N VAL A 32 15.66 -13.72 -10.13
CA VAL A 32 16.73 -12.90 -9.52
C VAL A 32 18.07 -13.54 -9.81
N LEU A 33 18.97 -12.81 -10.47
CA LEU A 33 20.25 -13.31 -10.95
C LEU A 33 21.45 -12.83 -10.11
N THR A 34 21.23 -11.88 -9.20
CA THR A 34 22.28 -11.31 -8.35
C THR A 34 22.02 -11.58 -6.88
N ASN A 35 23.09 -11.62 -6.10
CA ASN A 35 23.01 -11.62 -4.63
C ASN A 35 22.97 -10.18 -4.11
N ILE A 36 22.44 -9.99 -2.90
CA ILE A 36 22.50 -8.71 -2.18
C ILE A 36 23.95 -8.31 -1.93
N GLY A 37 24.24 -7.02 -2.11
CA GLY A 37 25.58 -6.43 -1.92
C GLY A 37 26.34 -6.19 -3.23
N GLY A 38 25.73 -6.45 -4.38
CA GLY A 38 26.23 -6.01 -5.70
C GLY A 38 25.85 -4.56 -6.00
N PHE A 39 26.37 -4.02 -7.11
CA PHE A 39 26.04 -2.65 -7.58
C PHE A 39 24.61 -2.50 -8.10
N SER A 40 23.96 -3.58 -8.51
CA SER A 40 22.59 -3.55 -9.04
C SER A 40 21.90 -4.88 -8.80
N GLY A 41 20.55 -4.85 -8.69
CA GLY A 41 19.71 -6.03 -8.77
C GLY A 41 19.49 -6.42 -10.24
N ALA A 42 19.82 -7.65 -10.61
CA ALA A 42 19.51 -8.17 -11.94
C ALA A 42 18.33 -9.13 -11.88
N PHE A 43 17.33 -8.87 -12.72
CA PHE A 43 16.10 -9.65 -12.81
C PHE A 43 15.90 -10.16 -14.24
N SER A 44 15.72 -11.45 -14.41
CA SER A 44 15.50 -12.07 -15.72
C SER A 44 14.09 -11.80 -16.23
N LEU A 45 13.96 -11.34 -17.45
CA LEU A 45 12.67 -11.16 -18.12
C LEU A 45 12.13 -12.46 -18.74
N SER A 46 12.60 -13.63 -18.27
CA SER A 46 12.16 -14.93 -18.78
C SER A 46 10.67 -15.21 -18.57
N THR A 47 10.03 -14.55 -17.60
CA THR A 47 8.60 -14.68 -17.30
C THR A 47 7.68 -13.98 -18.29
N ILE A 48 8.22 -13.04 -19.08
CA ILE A 48 7.43 -12.22 -20.02
C ILE A 48 7.51 -12.71 -21.47
N LYS A 49 8.13 -13.87 -21.71
CA LYS A 49 8.34 -14.40 -23.06
C LYS A 49 7.05 -14.66 -23.84
N ASP A 50 5.97 -14.95 -23.11
CA ASP A 50 4.66 -15.27 -23.69
C ASP A 50 3.76 -14.04 -23.80
N MET A 51 4.24 -12.86 -23.38
CA MET A 51 3.54 -11.58 -23.54
C MET A 51 3.73 -11.09 -24.98
N GLU A 52 2.65 -10.59 -25.56
CA GLU A 52 2.64 -10.10 -26.94
C GLU A 52 3.28 -8.71 -27.05
N GLU A 53 2.93 -7.81 -26.13
CA GLU A 53 3.50 -6.47 -26.00
C GLU A 53 3.72 -6.14 -24.50
N PRO A 54 4.86 -6.55 -23.89
CA PRO A 54 5.09 -6.32 -22.47
C PRO A 54 5.33 -4.85 -22.16
N ILE A 55 4.58 -4.32 -21.20
CA ILE A 55 4.66 -2.96 -20.69
C ILE A 55 5.24 -3.00 -19.27
N LEU A 56 6.30 -2.22 -19.01
CA LEU A 56 6.81 -2.03 -17.65
C LEU A 56 5.97 -0.99 -16.91
N LEU A 57 5.63 -1.30 -15.68
CA LEU A 57 4.99 -0.41 -14.74
C LEU A 57 5.96 -0.11 -13.59
N SER A 58 5.85 1.06 -12.99
CA SER A 58 6.65 1.42 -11.84
C SER A 58 5.82 2.22 -10.85
N GLY A 59 6.09 2.02 -9.57
CA GLY A 59 5.52 2.79 -8.47
C GLY A 59 6.62 3.16 -7.48
N THR A 60 6.59 4.38 -6.99
CA THR A 60 7.46 4.84 -5.90
C THR A 60 6.63 5.61 -4.90
N ASP A 61 6.77 5.28 -3.64
CA ASP A 61 6.07 5.93 -2.53
C ASP A 61 6.80 5.66 -1.22
N GLY A 62 6.39 6.35 -0.16
CA GLY A 62 6.87 6.12 1.20
C GLY A 62 5.73 5.73 2.14
N CYS A 63 6.07 5.49 3.40
CA CYS A 63 5.09 5.22 4.45
C CYS A 63 4.46 6.52 5.01
N GLY A 64 4.91 7.68 4.58
CA GLY A 64 4.44 8.98 5.03
C GLY A 64 4.61 9.20 6.53
N THR A 65 3.84 10.12 7.09
CA THR A 65 3.96 10.47 8.51
C THR A 65 3.46 9.38 9.48
N LYS A 66 2.94 8.25 8.97
CA LYS A 66 2.65 7.06 9.78
C LYS A 66 3.91 6.53 10.47
N VAL A 67 5.09 6.73 9.88
CA VAL A 67 6.38 6.32 10.46
C VAL A 67 6.56 6.81 11.90
N GLN A 68 5.95 7.94 12.28
CA GLN A 68 6.04 8.45 13.64
C GLN A 68 5.41 7.52 14.70
N LEU A 69 4.39 6.74 14.32
CA LEU A 69 3.85 5.72 15.22
C LEU A 69 4.89 4.65 15.55
N ALA A 70 5.66 4.24 14.52
CA ALA A 70 6.73 3.26 14.71
C ALA A 70 7.77 3.76 15.73
N TYR A 71 8.10 5.05 15.72
CA TYR A 71 9.01 5.64 16.71
C TYR A 71 8.43 5.62 18.12
N ILE A 72 7.18 6.12 18.28
CA ILE A 72 6.56 6.28 19.59
C ILE A 72 6.28 4.91 20.23
N MET A 73 5.87 3.94 19.42
CA MET A 73 5.52 2.58 19.87
C MET A 73 6.73 1.65 19.95
N ASP A 74 7.90 2.08 19.46
CA ASP A 74 9.08 1.22 19.25
C ASP A 74 8.72 -0.07 18.49
N LYS A 75 7.88 0.07 17.44
CA LYS A 75 7.37 -1.03 16.62
C LYS A 75 7.68 -0.78 15.14
N HIS A 76 8.68 -1.47 14.62
CA HIS A 76 9.27 -1.20 13.31
C HIS A 76 9.03 -2.30 12.26
N ASP A 77 8.43 -3.42 12.66
CA ASP A 77 8.25 -4.61 11.83
C ASP A 77 7.10 -4.51 10.80
N THR A 78 6.21 -3.52 10.95
CA THR A 78 5.04 -3.36 10.06
C THR A 78 5.16 -2.24 9.05
N ILE A 79 5.96 -1.20 9.36
CA ILE A 79 6.04 0.01 8.51
C ILE A 79 6.62 -0.29 7.11
N GLY A 80 7.46 -1.33 7.00
CA GLY A 80 7.98 -1.82 5.72
C GLY A 80 6.89 -2.38 4.82
N ILE A 81 5.85 -3.00 5.40
CA ILE A 81 4.69 -3.49 4.64
C ILE A 81 3.94 -2.30 4.02
N ASP A 82 3.78 -1.20 4.77
CA ASP A 82 3.14 0.01 4.26
C ASP A 82 3.88 0.57 3.04
N ALA A 83 5.20 0.72 3.11
CA ALA A 83 5.99 1.23 1.99
C ALA A 83 5.89 0.35 0.74
N VAL A 84 5.93 -0.98 0.91
CA VAL A 84 5.74 -1.92 -0.21
C VAL A 84 4.31 -1.82 -0.77
N ALA A 85 3.29 -1.83 0.09
CA ALA A 85 1.90 -1.81 -0.31
C ALA A 85 1.56 -0.57 -1.16
N MET A 86 2.05 0.60 -0.77
CA MET A 86 1.81 1.85 -1.52
C MET A 86 2.34 1.75 -2.95
N CYS A 87 3.49 1.13 -3.17
CA CYS A 87 4.09 0.97 -4.49
C CYS A 87 3.44 -0.16 -5.32
N VAL A 88 3.27 -1.35 -4.73
CA VAL A 88 2.81 -2.54 -5.49
C VAL A 88 1.32 -2.53 -5.77
N ASN A 89 0.51 -1.89 -4.93
CA ASN A 89 -0.92 -1.73 -5.18
C ASN A 89 -1.20 -0.85 -6.41
N ASP A 90 -0.39 0.19 -6.66
CA ASP A 90 -0.50 1.03 -7.85
C ASP A 90 -0.16 0.26 -9.13
N ILE A 91 0.85 -0.61 -9.06
CA ILE A 91 1.18 -1.52 -10.17
C ILE A 91 0.01 -2.48 -10.43
N ALA A 92 -0.52 -3.10 -9.38
CA ALA A 92 -1.65 -4.03 -9.49
C ALA A 92 -2.92 -3.33 -9.98
N CYS A 93 -3.16 -2.08 -9.55
CA CYS A 93 -4.27 -1.23 -9.98
C CYS A 93 -4.27 -1.00 -11.49
N SER A 94 -3.10 -0.99 -12.11
CA SER A 94 -2.91 -0.89 -13.57
C SER A 94 -2.94 -2.25 -14.29
N GLY A 95 -3.24 -3.35 -13.58
CA GLY A 95 -3.28 -4.71 -14.13
C GLY A 95 -1.94 -5.45 -14.12
N GLY A 96 -0.90 -4.85 -13.53
CA GLY A 96 0.46 -5.37 -13.52
C GLY A 96 0.76 -6.40 -12.44
N GLU A 97 1.72 -7.27 -12.72
CA GLU A 97 2.37 -8.15 -11.74
C GLU A 97 3.64 -7.47 -11.22
N PRO A 98 3.78 -7.23 -9.90
CA PRO A 98 5.04 -6.78 -9.33
C PRO A 98 6.16 -7.80 -9.55
N LEU A 99 7.31 -7.36 -10.04
CA LEU A 99 8.47 -8.21 -10.29
C LEU A 99 9.50 -8.10 -9.17
N PHE A 100 9.91 -6.87 -8.87
CA PHE A 100 10.90 -6.61 -7.83
C PHE A 100 10.69 -5.27 -7.15
N PHE A 101 11.30 -5.14 -5.99
CA PHE A 101 11.25 -3.99 -5.12
C PHE A 101 12.65 -3.54 -4.69
N LEU A 102 12.82 -2.26 -4.49
CA LEU A 102 14.00 -1.62 -3.90
C LEU A 102 13.52 -0.70 -2.78
N ASP A 103 14.19 -0.69 -1.64
CA ASP A 103 13.91 0.25 -0.56
C ASP A 103 15.02 1.32 -0.44
N TYR A 104 14.66 2.45 0.16
CA TYR A 104 15.60 3.47 0.60
C TYR A 104 15.26 3.86 2.04
N ILE A 105 16.19 3.63 2.95
CA ILE A 105 16.08 4.00 4.35
C ILE A 105 17.07 5.13 4.64
N ALA A 106 16.54 6.35 4.87
CA ALA A 106 17.32 7.45 5.44
C ALA A 106 17.17 7.39 6.96
N CYS A 107 18.27 7.39 7.71
CA CYS A 107 18.22 7.35 9.17
C CYS A 107 19.21 8.35 9.79
N GLY A 108 18.87 8.88 10.97
CA GLY A 108 19.79 9.74 11.71
C GLY A 108 21.03 8.98 12.17
N LYS A 109 20.82 7.71 12.56
CA LYS A 109 21.87 6.77 12.95
C LYS A 109 21.47 5.34 12.63
N ASN A 110 22.43 4.56 12.16
CA ASN A 110 22.20 3.15 11.88
C ASN A 110 22.24 2.32 13.18
N TYR A 111 21.07 1.86 13.60
CA TYR A 111 20.92 0.84 14.65
C TYR A 111 20.63 -0.51 13.96
N PRO A 112 21.61 -1.41 13.85
CA PRO A 112 21.51 -2.61 12.99
C PRO A 112 20.26 -3.46 13.20
N GLU A 113 19.86 -3.68 14.43
CA GLU A 113 18.69 -4.48 14.79
C GLU A 113 17.40 -3.77 14.38
N LYS A 114 17.31 -2.44 14.56
CA LYS A 114 16.15 -1.63 14.12
C LYS A 114 16.03 -1.65 12.59
N ILE A 115 17.13 -1.40 11.87
CA ILE A 115 17.16 -1.45 10.40
C ILE A 115 16.75 -2.84 9.90
N ALA A 116 17.28 -3.90 10.48
CA ALA A 116 16.90 -5.27 10.10
C ALA A 116 15.40 -5.54 10.36
N THR A 117 14.83 -5.00 11.44
CA THR A 117 13.40 -5.09 11.74
C THR A 117 12.56 -4.34 10.70
N ILE A 118 12.95 -3.14 10.28
CA ILE A 118 12.28 -2.40 9.21
C ILE A 118 12.30 -3.21 7.91
N VAL A 119 13.47 -3.71 7.52
CA VAL A 119 13.62 -4.52 6.30
C VAL A 119 12.87 -5.85 6.38
N SER A 120 12.68 -6.41 7.59
CA SER A 120 11.81 -7.59 7.75
C SER A 120 10.36 -7.30 7.33
N GLY A 121 9.85 -6.10 7.64
CA GLY A 121 8.55 -5.63 7.17
C GLY A 121 8.50 -5.41 5.66
N VAL A 122 9.57 -4.84 5.07
CA VAL A 122 9.70 -4.71 3.60
C VAL A 122 9.67 -6.09 2.94
N ALA A 123 10.46 -7.04 3.46
CA ALA A 123 10.48 -8.41 2.95
C ALA A 123 9.13 -9.11 3.06
N GLU A 124 8.40 -8.89 4.16
CA GLU A 124 7.05 -9.44 4.32
C GLU A 124 6.08 -8.84 3.29
N GLY A 125 6.11 -7.52 3.05
CA GLY A 125 5.32 -6.89 1.99
C GLY A 125 5.66 -7.43 0.60
N CYS A 126 6.95 -7.68 0.32
CA CYS A 126 7.40 -8.32 -0.91
C CYS A 126 6.86 -9.75 -1.04
N ASN A 127 6.87 -10.56 0.03
CA ASN A 127 6.29 -11.90 0.04
C ASN A 127 4.78 -11.88 -0.25
N GLN A 128 4.05 -10.95 0.35
CA GLN A 128 2.61 -10.81 0.12
C GLN A 128 2.29 -10.43 -1.32
N SER A 129 3.10 -9.56 -1.93
CA SER A 129 2.92 -9.11 -3.32
C SER A 129 3.53 -10.05 -4.37
N GLY A 130 4.41 -10.98 -3.97
CA GLY A 130 5.17 -11.82 -4.86
C GLY A 130 6.35 -11.11 -5.55
N ALA A 131 6.68 -9.88 -5.15
CA ALA A 131 7.87 -9.16 -5.61
C ALA A 131 9.14 -9.70 -4.94
N ALA A 132 10.29 -9.63 -5.62
CA ALA A 132 11.58 -9.92 -5.01
C ALA A 132 12.21 -8.63 -4.48
N LEU A 133 12.67 -8.61 -3.24
CA LEU A 133 13.52 -7.52 -2.72
C LEU A 133 14.94 -7.72 -3.24
N VAL A 134 15.31 -7.00 -4.30
CA VAL A 134 16.56 -7.26 -5.05
C VAL A 134 17.72 -6.32 -4.65
N GLY A 135 17.45 -5.34 -3.80
CA GLY A 135 18.44 -4.38 -3.31
C GLY A 135 17.75 -3.26 -2.56
N GLY A 136 18.53 -2.30 -2.15
CA GLY A 136 18.11 -1.11 -1.43
C GLY A 136 19.31 -0.31 -0.95
N GLU A 137 19.04 0.76 -0.22
CA GLU A 137 20.06 1.63 0.37
C GLU A 137 19.67 1.97 1.81
N THR A 138 20.67 2.00 2.70
CA THR A 138 20.53 2.57 4.03
C THR A 138 21.55 3.66 4.21
N ALA A 139 21.10 4.91 4.33
CA ALA A 139 21.98 6.07 4.42
C ALA A 139 21.84 6.75 5.79
N GLU A 140 22.97 6.92 6.50
CA GLU A 140 23.03 7.72 7.72
C GLU A 140 23.11 9.22 7.36
N HIS A 141 22.26 10.01 8.01
CA HIS A 141 22.16 11.47 7.82
C HIS A 141 22.45 12.22 9.13
N PRO A 142 23.67 12.09 9.68
CA PRO A 142 24.04 12.70 10.96
C PRO A 142 23.91 14.23 10.87
N GLY A 143 23.17 14.80 11.84
CA GLY A 143 22.95 16.24 11.90
C GLY A 143 21.84 16.80 10.98
N LEU A 144 21.32 15.98 10.04
CA LEU A 144 20.15 16.31 9.23
C LEU A 144 18.87 15.70 9.79
N MET A 145 18.98 14.58 10.47
CA MET A 145 17.88 13.82 11.05
C MET A 145 18.21 13.45 12.51
N PRO A 146 17.24 13.46 13.43
CA PRO A 146 17.44 12.93 14.79
C PRO A 146 17.95 11.49 14.78
N GLU A 147 18.81 11.13 15.74
CA GLU A 147 19.48 9.82 15.76
C GLU A 147 18.52 8.62 15.78
N ASP A 148 17.35 8.76 16.39
CA ASP A 148 16.34 7.73 16.59
C ASP A 148 15.27 7.69 15.48
N GLU A 149 15.30 8.66 14.58
CA GLU A 149 14.35 8.76 13.47
C GLU A 149 14.91 8.18 12.16
N TYR A 150 13.99 7.81 11.29
CA TYR A 150 14.27 7.37 9.92
C TYR A 150 13.10 7.72 8.99
N ASP A 151 13.34 7.72 7.70
CA ASP A 151 12.30 7.69 6.67
C ASP A 151 12.50 6.47 5.77
N LEU A 152 11.40 5.97 5.23
CA LEU A 152 11.37 4.78 4.41
C LEU A 152 10.56 5.03 3.15
N ALA A 153 11.20 4.84 2.02
CA ALA A 153 10.57 4.86 0.70
C ALA A 153 10.88 3.59 -0.08
N GLY A 154 10.09 3.31 -1.08
CA GLY A 154 10.25 2.17 -1.95
C GLY A 154 10.09 2.51 -3.42
N PHE A 155 10.60 1.62 -4.24
CA PHE A 155 10.44 1.63 -5.69
C PHE A 155 10.15 0.20 -6.16
N ALA A 156 9.00 0.02 -6.80
CA ALA A 156 8.58 -1.24 -7.37
C ALA A 156 8.59 -1.18 -8.91
N VAL A 157 8.94 -2.28 -9.53
CA VAL A 157 8.78 -2.50 -10.96
C VAL A 157 7.88 -3.71 -11.16
N GLY A 158 6.92 -3.56 -12.06
CA GLY A 158 6.02 -4.62 -12.48
C GLY A 158 5.90 -4.70 -13.99
N VAL A 159 5.15 -5.66 -14.47
CA VAL A 159 4.92 -5.88 -15.89
C VAL A 159 3.47 -6.25 -16.15
N VAL A 160 2.96 -5.85 -17.31
CA VAL A 160 1.65 -6.25 -17.83
C VAL A 160 1.75 -6.44 -19.34
N ASP A 161 1.01 -7.40 -19.91
CA ASP A 161 0.79 -7.40 -21.35
C ASP A 161 -0.15 -6.26 -21.71
N LYS A 162 0.13 -5.49 -22.73
CA LYS A 162 -0.64 -4.31 -23.15
C LYS A 162 -2.15 -4.58 -23.26
N LYS A 163 -2.54 -5.76 -23.73
CA LYS A 163 -3.95 -6.17 -23.84
C LYS A 163 -4.65 -6.31 -22.48
N ASP A 164 -3.89 -6.50 -21.40
CA ASP A 164 -4.37 -6.69 -20.03
C ASP A 164 -4.25 -5.42 -19.19
N LEU A 165 -3.75 -4.31 -19.78
CA LEU A 165 -3.59 -3.02 -19.09
C LEU A 165 -4.97 -2.46 -18.72
N ILE A 166 -5.17 -2.14 -17.44
CA ILE A 166 -6.39 -1.54 -16.94
C ILE A 166 -6.33 -0.03 -17.16
N THR A 167 -7.12 0.49 -18.10
CA THR A 167 -7.11 1.93 -18.48
C THR A 167 -8.35 2.69 -18.05
N GLY A 168 -9.44 2.00 -17.74
CA GLY A 168 -10.74 2.62 -17.44
C GLY A 168 -11.58 2.98 -18.68
N GLU A 169 -11.01 2.96 -19.89
CA GLU A 169 -11.67 3.41 -21.12
C GLU A 169 -12.96 2.64 -21.46
N SER A 170 -13.06 1.38 -21.05
CA SER A 170 -14.22 0.52 -21.31
C SER A 170 -15.34 0.64 -20.26
N ILE A 171 -15.17 1.47 -19.24
CA ILE A 171 -16.21 1.71 -18.22
C ILE A 171 -17.39 2.45 -18.83
N LYS A 172 -18.59 1.99 -18.53
CA LYS A 172 -19.85 2.56 -19.07
C LYS A 172 -20.94 2.61 -18.00
N PRO A 173 -21.98 3.42 -18.19
CA PRO A 173 -23.15 3.39 -17.32
C PRO A 173 -23.74 1.98 -17.20
N GLY A 174 -24.09 1.59 -15.97
CA GLY A 174 -24.59 0.26 -15.62
C GLY A 174 -23.50 -0.68 -15.11
N ASP A 175 -22.21 -0.38 -15.26
CA ASP A 175 -21.14 -1.17 -14.66
C ASP A 175 -21.21 -1.13 -13.13
N THR A 176 -20.82 -2.24 -12.50
CA THR A 176 -20.84 -2.41 -11.05
C THR A 176 -19.51 -1.99 -10.46
N LEU A 177 -19.57 -1.25 -9.35
CA LEU A 177 -18.41 -0.94 -8.52
C LEU A 177 -18.29 -1.97 -7.40
N ILE A 178 -17.14 -2.64 -7.32
CA ILE A 178 -16.80 -3.57 -6.24
C ILE A 178 -15.78 -2.89 -5.33
N GLY A 179 -16.08 -2.82 -4.04
CA GLY A 179 -15.14 -2.40 -3.01
C GLY A 179 -14.40 -3.59 -2.41
N ILE A 180 -13.10 -3.45 -2.20
CA ILE A 180 -12.31 -4.40 -1.42
C ILE A 180 -11.94 -3.72 -0.11
N ALA A 181 -12.22 -4.40 1.02
CA ALA A 181 -12.05 -3.83 2.34
C ALA A 181 -10.60 -3.42 2.63
N SER A 182 -10.43 -2.29 3.32
CA SER A 182 -9.13 -1.90 3.89
C SER A 182 -8.91 -2.61 5.23
N SER A 183 -7.65 -2.64 5.69
CA SER A 183 -7.26 -3.10 7.02
C SER A 183 -7.46 -2.03 8.11
N GLY A 184 -7.75 -0.80 7.72
CA GLY A 184 -7.85 0.36 8.57
C GLY A 184 -7.49 1.63 7.81
N VAL A 185 -6.81 2.56 8.47
CA VAL A 185 -6.43 3.87 7.88
C VAL A 185 -5.42 3.72 6.73
N HIS A 186 -4.71 2.60 6.67
CA HIS A 186 -3.58 2.35 5.76
C HIS A 186 -2.40 3.29 6.07
N SER A 187 -1.87 3.98 5.05
CA SER A 187 -0.71 4.87 5.21
C SER A 187 -1.00 6.32 4.78
N ASN A 188 -2.28 6.69 4.68
CA ASN A 188 -2.70 8.01 4.21
C ASN A 188 -3.49 8.78 5.29
N GLY A 189 -3.44 10.11 5.23
CA GLY A 189 -4.19 10.97 6.16
C GLY A 189 -3.57 11.09 7.55
N PHE A 190 -2.39 10.54 7.80
CA PHE A 190 -1.75 10.54 9.12
C PHE A 190 -1.36 11.93 9.64
N SER A 191 -1.17 12.92 8.78
CA SER A 191 -0.99 14.30 9.23
C SER A 191 -2.23 14.83 9.97
N LEU A 192 -3.44 14.42 9.57
CA LEU A 192 -4.68 14.76 10.25
C LEU A 192 -4.89 13.88 11.49
N VAL A 193 -4.65 12.56 11.39
CA VAL A 193 -4.67 11.63 12.54
C VAL A 193 -3.83 12.17 13.70
N ARG A 194 -2.62 12.65 13.40
CA ARG A 194 -1.68 13.23 14.38
C ARG A 194 -2.16 14.52 15.03
N LYS A 195 -3.06 15.24 14.39
CA LYS A 195 -3.68 16.44 14.99
C LYS A 195 -4.92 16.11 15.81
N VAL A 196 -5.66 15.07 15.42
CA VAL A 196 -6.87 14.62 16.11
C VAL A 196 -6.53 13.91 17.41
N PHE A 197 -5.51 13.04 17.37
CA PHE A 197 -5.00 12.33 18.55
C PHE A 197 -3.63 12.89 18.92
N GLU A 198 -3.44 13.21 20.17
CA GLU A 198 -2.10 13.52 20.65
C GLU A 198 -1.19 12.30 20.46
N MET A 199 -0.12 12.45 19.66
CA MET A 199 0.80 11.36 19.38
C MET A 199 1.79 11.17 20.53
N THR A 200 1.29 10.67 21.65
CA THR A 200 2.07 10.27 22.81
C THR A 200 1.89 8.78 23.05
N LYS A 201 2.85 8.17 23.75
CA LYS A 201 2.74 6.74 24.10
C LYS A 201 1.47 6.49 24.92
N GLU A 202 1.13 7.37 25.86
CA GLU A 202 -0.08 7.27 26.67
C GLU A 202 -1.36 7.28 25.83
N SER A 203 -1.46 8.20 24.86
CA SER A 203 -2.60 8.25 23.94
C SER A 203 -2.71 6.97 23.09
N LEU A 204 -1.59 6.49 22.57
CA LEU A 204 -1.55 5.28 21.73
C LEU A 204 -1.84 4.00 22.54
N ASP A 205 -1.48 3.94 23.81
CA ASP A 205 -1.78 2.84 24.72
C ASP A 205 -3.24 2.86 25.24
N THR A 206 -3.99 3.94 24.96
CA THR A 206 -5.40 4.06 25.36
C THR A 206 -6.26 3.04 24.64
N TYR A 207 -6.97 2.19 25.39
CA TYR A 207 -7.92 1.21 24.86
C TYR A 207 -9.27 1.86 24.54
N TYR A 208 -9.84 1.52 23.39
CA TYR A 208 -11.17 1.97 22.99
C TYR A 208 -12.07 0.74 22.77
N ASP A 209 -13.17 0.67 23.52
CA ASP A 209 -14.13 -0.45 23.42
C ASP A 209 -14.68 -0.61 22.01
N GLU A 210 -14.94 0.49 21.30
CA GLU A 210 -15.42 0.48 19.93
C GLU A 210 -14.39 -0.05 18.91
N LEU A 211 -13.10 -0.02 19.24
CA LEU A 211 -12.04 -0.59 18.41
C LEU A 211 -11.72 -2.03 18.82
N GLY A 212 -12.03 -2.44 20.05
CA GLY A 212 -11.64 -3.71 20.64
C GLY A 212 -10.12 -3.87 20.83
N LYS A 213 -9.37 -2.77 20.78
CA LYS A 213 -7.90 -2.71 20.89
C LYS A 213 -7.43 -1.30 21.27
N THR A 214 -6.14 -1.11 21.49
CA THR A 214 -5.58 0.22 21.73
C THR A 214 -5.61 1.07 20.46
N LEU A 215 -5.55 2.39 20.63
CA LEU A 215 -5.48 3.33 19.51
C LEU A 215 -4.24 3.04 18.63
N GLY A 216 -3.09 2.82 19.27
CA GLY A 216 -1.84 2.51 18.56
C GLY A 216 -1.95 1.23 17.71
N GLU A 217 -2.52 0.16 18.27
CA GLU A 217 -2.76 -1.09 17.52
C GLU A 217 -3.69 -0.88 16.33
N ALA A 218 -4.73 -0.06 16.46
CA ALA A 218 -5.64 0.23 15.35
C ALA A 218 -4.99 1.09 14.25
N LEU A 219 -4.14 2.04 14.63
CA LEU A 219 -3.51 2.97 13.69
C LEU A 219 -2.27 2.38 13.00
N ILE A 220 -1.50 1.51 13.70
CA ILE A 220 -0.28 0.91 13.13
C ILE A 220 -0.58 -0.27 12.20
N GLU A 221 -1.82 -0.75 12.16
CA GLU A 221 -2.23 -1.82 11.25
C GLU A 221 -1.72 -1.55 9.83
N PRO A 222 -0.95 -2.48 9.22
CA PRO A 222 -0.33 -2.22 7.93
C PRO A 222 -1.35 -2.11 6.79
N THR A 223 -0.97 -1.34 5.78
CA THR A 223 -1.70 -1.23 4.52
C THR A 223 -1.87 -2.60 3.88
N ARG A 224 -3.07 -2.94 3.47
CA ARG A 224 -3.37 -4.19 2.79
C ARG A 224 -2.77 -4.22 1.38
N ILE A 225 -2.20 -5.36 1.01
CA ILE A 225 -1.65 -5.60 -0.33
C ILE A 225 -2.67 -6.38 -1.15
N TYR A 226 -3.18 -5.78 -2.24
CA TYR A 226 -4.29 -6.29 -3.05
C TYR A 226 -3.85 -7.11 -4.27
N VAL A 227 -2.55 -7.31 -4.46
CA VAL A 227 -1.99 -8.00 -5.64
C VAL A 227 -2.62 -9.37 -5.86
N LYS A 228 -2.75 -10.18 -4.80
CA LYS A 228 -3.36 -11.53 -4.88
C LYS A 228 -4.85 -11.47 -5.19
N ALA A 229 -5.58 -10.52 -4.60
CA ALA A 229 -7.01 -10.34 -4.85
C ALA A 229 -7.27 -9.96 -6.32
N LEU A 230 -6.55 -8.99 -6.86
CA LEU A 230 -6.69 -8.58 -8.25
C LEU A 230 -6.28 -9.70 -9.23
N LYS A 231 -5.20 -10.42 -8.90
CA LYS A 231 -4.79 -11.59 -9.67
C LYS A 231 -5.86 -12.67 -9.69
N SER A 232 -6.52 -12.97 -8.56
CA SER A 232 -7.57 -13.99 -8.50
C SER A 232 -8.78 -13.64 -9.36
N VAL A 233 -9.14 -12.37 -9.48
CA VAL A 233 -10.19 -11.89 -10.38
C VAL A 233 -9.80 -12.14 -11.84
N LYS A 234 -8.56 -11.79 -12.21
CA LYS A 234 -8.03 -12.05 -13.55
C LYS A 234 -7.97 -13.55 -13.86
N ASP A 235 -7.48 -14.37 -12.93
CA ASP A 235 -7.37 -15.83 -13.09
C ASP A 235 -8.76 -16.50 -13.22
N ALA A 236 -9.81 -15.89 -12.65
CA ALA A 236 -11.19 -16.31 -12.83
C ALA A 236 -11.76 -15.92 -14.22
N GLY A 237 -10.97 -15.28 -15.08
CA GLY A 237 -11.38 -14.85 -16.43
C GLY A 237 -12.32 -13.64 -16.43
N ILE A 238 -12.27 -12.81 -15.38
CA ILE A 238 -13.09 -11.60 -15.27
C ILE A 238 -12.27 -10.41 -15.76
N THR A 239 -12.90 -9.58 -16.57
CA THR A 239 -12.30 -8.32 -17.05
C THR A 239 -12.52 -7.22 -16.04
N ILE A 240 -11.45 -6.72 -15.45
CA ILE A 240 -11.45 -5.50 -14.65
C ILE A 240 -11.36 -4.32 -15.62
N LYS A 241 -12.47 -3.56 -15.77
CA LYS A 241 -12.52 -2.42 -16.70
C LYS A 241 -11.79 -1.20 -16.16
N GLY A 242 -11.81 -1.02 -14.85
CA GLY A 242 -11.11 0.05 -14.14
C GLY A 242 -10.80 -0.37 -12.71
N CYS A 243 -9.75 0.20 -12.17
CA CYS A 243 -9.30 -0.04 -10.81
C CYS A 243 -8.82 1.26 -10.18
N SER A 244 -9.13 1.48 -8.91
CA SER A 244 -8.71 2.65 -8.16
C SER A 244 -8.19 2.24 -6.79
N HIS A 245 -6.93 2.54 -6.51
CA HIS A 245 -6.33 2.43 -5.18
C HIS A 245 -6.74 3.65 -4.35
N ILE A 246 -7.48 3.42 -3.25
CA ILE A 246 -7.99 4.52 -2.42
C ILE A 246 -6.94 4.94 -1.41
N THR A 247 -6.22 6.00 -1.74
CA THR A 247 -5.14 6.60 -0.97
C THR A 247 -5.52 8.00 -0.46
N GLY A 248 -4.55 8.91 -0.30
CA GLY A 248 -4.81 10.32 0.00
C GLY A 248 -5.73 10.96 -1.05
N GLY A 249 -6.67 11.81 -0.61
CA GLY A 249 -7.75 12.31 -1.44
C GLY A 249 -9.02 11.44 -1.41
N GLY A 250 -8.97 10.27 -0.76
CA GLY A 250 -10.14 9.42 -0.50
C GLY A 250 -10.90 9.04 -1.76
N PHE A 251 -12.23 8.93 -1.64
CA PHE A 251 -13.09 8.54 -2.75
C PHE A 251 -13.16 9.60 -3.84
N TYR A 252 -13.25 10.87 -3.45
CA TYR A 252 -13.51 11.98 -4.37
C TYR A 252 -12.36 12.22 -5.35
N GLU A 253 -11.11 11.97 -4.95
CA GLU A 253 -9.96 12.17 -5.82
C GLU A 253 -9.50 10.89 -6.52
N ASN A 254 -9.66 9.71 -5.88
CA ASN A 254 -9.10 8.48 -6.44
C ASN A 254 -10.06 7.76 -7.39
N ILE A 255 -11.34 7.59 -7.04
CA ILE A 255 -12.29 6.89 -7.91
C ILE A 255 -12.40 7.53 -9.30
N PRO A 256 -12.47 8.88 -9.45
CA PRO A 256 -12.56 9.50 -10.77
C PRO A 256 -11.35 9.25 -11.68
N ARG A 257 -10.16 8.90 -11.13
CA ARG A 257 -8.98 8.61 -11.94
C ARG A 257 -9.18 7.44 -12.89
N MET A 258 -9.97 6.44 -12.50
CA MET A 258 -10.27 5.29 -13.35
C MET A 258 -11.41 5.53 -14.34
N LEU A 259 -12.23 6.58 -14.14
CA LEU A 259 -13.43 6.82 -14.94
C LEU A 259 -13.09 7.55 -16.25
N PRO A 260 -13.70 7.17 -17.39
CA PRO A 260 -13.67 7.98 -18.61
C PRO A 260 -14.62 9.19 -18.48
N ASP A 261 -14.56 10.11 -19.42
CA ASP A 261 -15.49 11.22 -19.48
C ASP A 261 -16.92 10.75 -19.77
N GLY A 262 -17.91 11.50 -19.25
CA GLY A 262 -19.33 11.19 -19.45
C GLY A 262 -19.94 10.17 -18.49
N VAL A 263 -19.16 9.67 -17.53
CA VAL A 263 -19.63 8.77 -16.47
C VAL A 263 -19.19 9.23 -15.09
N ARG A 264 -19.92 8.81 -14.06
CA ARG A 264 -19.59 9.07 -12.66
C ARG A 264 -19.90 7.86 -11.78
N ALA A 265 -19.21 7.75 -10.67
CA ALA A 265 -19.43 6.71 -9.67
C ALA A 265 -20.58 7.11 -8.74
N GLN A 266 -21.55 6.24 -8.55
CA GLN A 266 -22.58 6.36 -7.53
C GLN A 266 -22.31 5.29 -6.45
N VAL A 267 -21.79 5.74 -5.32
CA VAL A 267 -21.38 4.90 -4.19
C VAL A 267 -22.47 4.85 -3.15
N LYS A 268 -22.85 3.65 -2.73
CA LYS A 268 -23.84 3.42 -1.66
C LYS A 268 -23.12 3.32 -0.32
N LYS A 269 -23.30 4.31 0.54
CA LYS A 269 -22.65 4.38 1.87
C LYS A 269 -23.05 3.24 2.81
N ASP A 270 -24.25 2.72 2.67
CA ASP A 270 -24.80 1.63 3.47
C ASP A 270 -24.50 0.23 2.93
N SER A 271 -23.76 0.12 1.82
CA SER A 271 -23.40 -1.15 1.20
C SER A 271 -22.34 -1.93 1.99
N TYR A 272 -21.67 -1.28 2.93
CA TYR A 272 -20.65 -1.89 3.79
C TYR A 272 -20.60 -1.19 5.15
N GLU A 273 -19.98 -1.84 6.13
CA GLU A 273 -19.77 -1.23 7.43
C GLU A 273 -18.46 -0.43 7.45
N VAL A 274 -18.55 0.88 7.68
CA VAL A 274 -17.39 1.75 7.88
C VAL A 274 -16.71 1.38 9.20
N PRO A 275 -15.40 1.03 9.17
CA PRO A 275 -14.65 0.64 10.37
C PRO A 275 -14.70 1.68 11.49
N ALA A 276 -14.75 1.21 12.74
CA ALA A 276 -14.92 2.06 13.92
C ALA A 276 -13.85 3.15 14.05
N ILE A 277 -12.62 2.91 13.58
CA ILE A 277 -11.54 3.91 13.62
C ILE A 277 -11.91 5.20 12.88
N PHE A 278 -12.62 5.12 11.75
CA PHE A 278 -13.05 6.31 11.01
C PHE A 278 -14.16 7.06 11.73
N LYS A 279 -15.08 6.34 12.39
CA LYS A 279 -16.12 6.94 13.24
C LYS A 279 -15.51 7.66 14.43
N LEU A 280 -14.48 7.06 15.03
CA LEU A 280 -13.74 7.65 16.14
C LEU A 280 -12.96 8.90 15.69
N LEU A 281 -12.29 8.85 14.53
CA LEU A 281 -11.58 9.99 13.93
C LEU A 281 -12.54 11.16 13.66
N ALA A 282 -13.67 10.92 13.01
CA ALA A 282 -14.68 11.93 12.73
C ALA A 282 -15.19 12.60 14.01
N LYS A 283 -15.54 11.78 15.02
CA LYS A 283 -16.05 12.26 16.31
C LYS A 283 -15.01 13.07 17.10
N LYS A 284 -13.77 12.58 17.19
CA LYS A 284 -12.71 13.24 17.98
C LYS A 284 -12.18 14.49 17.30
N GLY A 285 -12.10 14.50 15.98
CA GLY A 285 -11.61 15.62 15.19
C GLY A 285 -12.68 16.62 14.78
N ASP A 286 -13.96 16.38 15.11
CA ASP A 286 -15.11 17.16 14.60
C ASP A 286 -15.04 17.34 13.08
N ILE A 287 -14.74 16.23 12.37
CA ILE A 287 -14.51 16.22 10.93
C ILE A 287 -15.82 15.87 10.24
N ASP A 288 -16.27 16.71 9.32
CA ASP A 288 -17.49 16.47 8.53
C ASP A 288 -17.32 15.27 7.57
N GLU A 289 -18.47 14.72 7.15
CA GLU A 289 -18.52 13.53 6.31
C GLU A 289 -17.75 13.72 4.99
N HIS A 290 -17.93 14.86 4.33
CA HIS A 290 -17.27 15.13 3.06
C HIS A 290 -15.75 15.11 3.21
N MET A 291 -15.20 15.76 4.24
CA MET A 291 -13.77 15.77 4.53
C MET A 291 -13.26 14.37 4.89
N MET A 292 -14.06 13.56 5.62
CA MET A 292 -13.68 12.17 5.90
C MET A 292 -13.51 11.36 4.61
N TYR A 293 -14.47 11.41 3.68
CA TYR A 293 -14.39 10.72 2.39
C TYR A 293 -13.41 11.35 1.40
N ASN A 294 -12.96 12.58 1.63
CA ASN A 294 -11.92 13.24 0.83
C ASN A 294 -10.50 13.03 1.39
N THR A 295 -10.38 12.49 2.61
CA THR A 295 -9.06 12.29 3.24
C THR A 295 -8.73 10.81 3.39
N TYR A 296 -9.71 9.98 3.75
CA TYR A 296 -9.53 8.60 4.14
C TYR A 296 -10.18 7.60 3.19
N ASN A 297 -9.72 6.36 3.23
CA ASN A 297 -10.28 5.25 2.48
C ASN A 297 -11.66 4.77 3.02
N MET A 298 -12.07 5.22 4.17
CA MET A 298 -13.36 4.92 4.83
C MET A 298 -13.72 3.42 4.91
N GLY A 299 -12.72 2.53 4.84
CA GLY A 299 -12.90 1.08 4.89
C GLY A 299 -12.82 0.39 3.53
N VAL A 300 -12.59 1.13 2.44
CA VAL A 300 -12.42 0.60 1.08
C VAL A 300 -11.03 0.97 0.58
N GLY A 301 -10.13 0.00 0.48
CA GLY A 301 -8.77 0.29 0.02
C GLY A 301 -8.59 0.16 -1.49
N MET A 302 -9.47 -0.59 -2.17
CA MET A 302 -9.46 -0.76 -3.62
C MET A 302 -10.89 -0.76 -4.17
N CYS A 303 -11.11 -0.09 -5.30
CA CYS A 303 -12.40 -0.06 -5.99
C CYS A 303 -12.22 -0.54 -7.43
N LEU A 304 -13.02 -1.53 -7.85
CA LEU A 304 -13.02 -2.09 -9.21
C LEU A 304 -14.29 -1.70 -9.94
N ALA A 305 -14.19 -1.43 -11.25
CA ALA A 305 -15.33 -1.35 -12.16
C ALA A 305 -15.37 -2.59 -13.04
N ILE A 306 -16.50 -3.30 -13.04
CA ILE A 306 -16.68 -4.58 -13.74
C ILE A 306 -18.04 -4.65 -14.44
N ASP A 307 -18.24 -5.67 -15.28
CA ASP A 307 -19.56 -5.98 -15.82
C ASP A 307 -20.49 -6.44 -14.69
N PRO A 308 -21.75 -5.98 -14.63
CA PRO A 308 -22.70 -6.41 -13.59
C PRO A 308 -22.92 -7.93 -13.52
N ALA A 309 -22.80 -8.63 -14.64
CA ALA A 309 -22.94 -10.10 -14.67
C ALA A 309 -21.83 -10.84 -13.95
N ASP A 310 -20.67 -10.19 -13.74
CA ASP A 310 -19.52 -10.78 -13.08
C ASP A 310 -19.42 -10.41 -11.58
N ALA A 311 -20.36 -9.66 -11.01
CA ALA A 311 -20.27 -9.12 -9.66
C ALA A 311 -20.06 -10.22 -8.59
N ASP A 312 -20.95 -11.21 -8.55
CA ASP A 312 -20.86 -12.30 -7.56
C ASP A 312 -19.58 -13.14 -7.74
N LYS A 313 -19.19 -13.39 -8.99
CA LYS A 313 -17.98 -14.14 -9.31
C LYS A 313 -16.72 -13.37 -8.90
N THR A 314 -16.73 -12.04 -9.08
CA THR A 314 -15.63 -11.16 -8.63
C THR A 314 -15.48 -11.19 -7.12
N ILE A 315 -16.58 -11.05 -6.37
CA ILE A 315 -16.56 -11.13 -4.91
C ILE A 315 -16.03 -12.49 -4.46
N ALA A 316 -16.55 -13.59 -5.02
CA ALA A 316 -16.10 -14.95 -4.67
C ALA A 316 -14.60 -15.16 -4.96
N ALA A 317 -14.06 -14.62 -6.07
CA ALA A 317 -12.64 -14.72 -6.39
C ALA A 317 -11.77 -13.95 -5.38
N ILE A 318 -12.19 -12.75 -4.99
CA ILE A 318 -11.48 -11.93 -4.00
C ILE A 318 -11.52 -12.59 -2.62
N GLU A 319 -12.67 -13.12 -2.20
CA GLU A 319 -12.81 -13.84 -0.93
C GLU A 319 -11.99 -15.12 -0.87
N ALA A 320 -11.88 -15.84 -1.98
CA ALA A 320 -11.01 -17.01 -2.09
C ALA A 320 -9.51 -16.64 -1.94
N ALA A 321 -9.13 -15.41 -2.27
CA ALA A 321 -7.78 -14.86 -2.04
C ALA A 321 -7.55 -14.40 -0.59
N GLY A 322 -8.58 -14.38 0.26
CA GLY A 322 -8.51 -14.02 1.68
C GLY A 322 -8.86 -12.55 1.99
N ASP A 323 -9.40 -11.83 1.01
CA ASP A 323 -9.87 -10.46 1.19
C ASP A 323 -11.40 -10.40 1.25
N LYS A 324 -11.95 -9.35 1.87
CA LYS A 324 -13.40 -9.11 1.92
C LYS A 324 -13.77 -8.14 0.79
N ALA A 325 -14.80 -8.48 0.01
CA ALA A 325 -15.32 -7.64 -1.05
C ALA A 325 -16.85 -7.52 -0.98
N PHE A 326 -17.37 -6.46 -1.58
CA PHE A 326 -18.81 -6.15 -1.60
C PHE A 326 -19.15 -5.25 -2.79
N VAL A 327 -20.42 -5.27 -3.20
CA VAL A 327 -20.92 -4.30 -4.17
C VAL A 327 -20.93 -2.92 -3.51
N LEU A 328 -20.05 -2.03 -3.99
CA LEU A 328 -19.91 -0.67 -3.47
C LEU A 328 -20.92 0.31 -4.10
N GLY A 329 -21.29 0.08 -5.35
CA GLY A 329 -22.16 0.98 -6.07
C GLY A 329 -22.25 0.66 -7.55
N THR A 330 -22.53 1.68 -8.36
CA THR A 330 -22.68 1.54 -9.80
C THR A 330 -22.11 2.76 -10.53
N VAL A 331 -21.80 2.58 -11.80
CA VAL A 331 -21.43 3.67 -12.71
C VAL A 331 -22.71 4.21 -13.38
N VAL A 332 -22.88 5.51 -13.40
CA VAL A 332 -24.00 6.19 -14.05
C VAL A 332 -23.52 7.20 -15.08
N ALA A 333 -24.40 7.63 -15.99
CA ALA A 333 -24.09 8.73 -16.90
C ALA A 333 -24.02 10.06 -16.13
N GLY A 334 -23.06 10.89 -16.45
CA GLY A 334 -22.89 12.20 -15.80
C GLY A 334 -21.49 12.78 -15.99
N GLU A 335 -21.27 13.95 -15.43
CA GLU A 335 -19.94 14.54 -15.34
C GLU A 335 -19.04 13.68 -14.41
N LYS A 336 -17.78 13.51 -14.79
CA LYS A 336 -16.80 12.71 -14.04
C LYS A 336 -16.75 13.13 -12.56
N GLY A 337 -16.91 12.18 -11.66
CA GLY A 337 -16.93 12.43 -10.21
C GLY A 337 -17.47 11.26 -9.41
N VAL A 338 -17.79 11.53 -8.15
CA VAL A 338 -18.37 10.57 -7.19
C VAL A 338 -19.57 11.20 -6.52
N ASP A 339 -20.68 10.45 -6.46
CA ASP A 339 -21.82 10.73 -5.60
C ASP A 339 -21.85 9.70 -4.48
N LEU A 340 -22.01 10.17 -3.23
CA LEU A 340 -22.23 9.32 -2.06
C LEU A 340 -23.73 9.33 -1.76
N CYS A 341 -24.40 8.18 -1.80
CA CYS A 341 -25.84 8.01 -1.62
C CYS A 341 -26.15 7.24 -0.32
#